data_bc10cdc179c6e81d475f60e83de8c753
#
_entry.id   bc10cdc179c6e81d475f60e83de8c753
#
_cell.length_a   1.000
_cell.length_b   1.000
_cell.length_c   1.000
_cell.angle_alpha   90.00
_cell.angle_beta   90.00
_cell.angle_gamma   90.00
#
_symmetry.space_group_name_H-M   'P 1'
#
loop_
_entity.id
_entity.type
_entity.pdbx_description
1 polymer ?
#
loop_
_entity_poly.entity_id
_entity_poly.type
_entity_poly.pdbx_seq_one_letter_code
_entity_poly.pdbx_strand_id
1 'polypeptide(L)'
;MSSSVLVIDIGTSGLRSAVVRADGSVDGLHHRSFVPSTPFAGLVEFDAVEMARLVLEVSGLTLADAGPVGSVGITNQRASTIVWRRSTGVPIGPALGWQDLRTVGECIMAKLEHGLGLAPNQSATKVAWLLKNHVGDAAAVAAIADDLAFGTVDTWIAWTLSGGTLHVTDHGNAAVTGLCEITADGGPRWHARACEALGVPMEILPTIVASSGVVGHATALDGAPPIAALAGDQQASLMGQSCVRPNMAKCTFGTGGMMNVLLGSQAPDKPERLAHGTFPIVAWSRAGTPAPDVWWASEAIMLSAGTNVEWLRDDLGIIADAADSDAIAASCADTDGVVYVPALLGLGTPHWDYGARGALLGLTRGSGRAQVVRAVLEGVAHRGADLLEAIEADHPGIRVPEIRVDGGMSRNRTFVQALADATGRPVAVSPLSEATTLGAGYLAGLATGTWATLDEIADLWRPLSLVEPRTDTDRARQREKWADAVTRASGWIPELSSLDF
;
A
#
# COMPACT_ATOMS: atom_id res chain seq x y z
N MET A 1 -2.17 -29.17 -15.81
CA MET A 1 -1.73 -27.77 -15.98
C MET A 1 -0.62 -27.51 -14.97
N SER A 2 0.33 -26.65 -15.25
CA SER A 2 1.38 -26.29 -14.27
C SER A 2 0.72 -25.66 -13.03
N SER A 3 1.14 -26.05 -11.82
CA SER A 3 0.66 -25.47 -10.55
C SER A 3 1.43 -24.20 -10.15
N SER A 4 2.16 -23.57 -11.08
CA SER A 4 2.95 -22.38 -10.86
C SER A 4 2.25 -21.13 -11.40
N VAL A 5 2.49 -19.99 -10.75
CA VAL A 5 1.91 -18.70 -11.09
C VAL A 5 3.00 -17.71 -11.48
N LEU A 6 2.90 -17.13 -12.68
CA LEU A 6 3.68 -15.94 -13.03
C LEU A 6 3.11 -14.75 -12.28
N VAL A 7 3.92 -14.04 -11.52
CA VAL A 7 3.52 -12.81 -10.87
C VAL A 7 4.26 -11.62 -11.47
N ILE A 8 3.52 -10.57 -11.75
CA ILE A 8 4.01 -9.29 -12.23
C ILE A 8 3.71 -8.26 -11.13
N ASP A 9 4.77 -7.67 -10.56
CA ASP A 9 4.69 -6.73 -9.45
C ASP A 9 5.25 -5.37 -9.91
N ILE A 10 4.38 -4.37 -9.95
CA ILE A 10 4.70 -3.01 -10.41
C ILE A 10 4.68 -2.05 -9.22
N GLY A 11 5.85 -1.83 -8.63
CA GLY A 11 6.06 -0.86 -7.55
C GLY A 11 6.28 0.57 -8.06
N THR A 12 6.50 1.49 -7.13
CA THR A 12 6.70 2.92 -7.45
C THR A 12 8.04 3.20 -8.15
N SER A 13 9.10 2.45 -7.80
CA SER A 13 10.47 2.71 -8.31
C SER A 13 11.02 1.59 -9.19
N GLY A 14 10.23 0.56 -9.46
CA GLY A 14 10.64 -0.58 -10.26
C GLY A 14 9.53 -1.58 -10.45
N LEU A 15 9.72 -2.45 -11.39
CA LEU A 15 8.82 -3.55 -11.67
C LEU A 15 9.60 -4.87 -11.72
N ARG A 16 8.92 -5.94 -11.35
CA ARG A 16 9.51 -7.28 -11.31
C ARG A 16 8.54 -8.33 -11.79
N SER A 17 9.09 -9.44 -12.22
CA SER A 17 8.34 -10.66 -12.53
C SER A 17 9.05 -11.85 -11.92
N ALA A 18 8.26 -12.78 -11.38
CA ALA A 18 8.78 -14.02 -10.78
C ALA A 18 7.71 -15.13 -10.89
N VAL A 19 8.12 -16.37 -10.68
CA VAL A 19 7.21 -17.51 -10.61
C VAL A 19 7.05 -17.96 -9.16
N VAL A 20 5.81 -18.02 -8.69
CA VAL A 20 5.44 -18.60 -7.41
C VAL A 20 5.05 -20.06 -7.61
N ARG A 21 5.69 -20.97 -6.85
CA ARG A 21 5.46 -22.42 -6.87
C ARG A 21 4.44 -22.82 -5.80
N ALA A 22 3.91 -24.03 -5.92
CA ALA A 22 2.90 -24.57 -4.99
C ALA A 22 3.40 -24.70 -3.54
N ASP A 23 4.69 -24.81 -3.32
CA ASP A 23 5.32 -24.82 -2.00
C ASP A 23 5.61 -23.43 -1.42
N GLY A 24 5.21 -22.37 -2.13
CA GLY A 24 5.46 -20.98 -1.75
C GLY A 24 6.86 -20.46 -2.10
N SER A 25 7.70 -21.25 -2.78
CA SER A 25 8.99 -20.74 -3.28
C SER A 25 8.81 -19.78 -4.45
N VAL A 26 9.78 -18.86 -4.61
CA VAL A 26 9.81 -17.85 -5.68
C VAL A 26 11.04 -18.06 -6.54
N ASP A 27 10.82 -18.29 -7.83
CA ASP A 27 11.86 -18.55 -8.82
C ASP A 27 11.86 -17.53 -9.96
N GLY A 28 12.94 -17.47 -10.73
CA GLY A 28 13.04 -16.72 -11.98
C GLY A 28 12.78 -15.21 -11.81
N LEU A 29 13.25 -14.63 -10.70
CA LEU A 29 13.05 -13.21 -10.42
C LEU A 29 13.84 -12.32 -11.39
N HIS A 30 13.12 -11.55 -12.19
CA HIS A 30 13.67 -10.49 -13.03
C HIS A 30 13.13 -9.13 -12.60
N HIS A 31 13.99 -8.13 -12.56
CA HIS A 31 13.66 -6.77 -12.11
C HIS A 31 14.18 -5.74 -13.11
N ARG A 32 13.42 -4.64 -13.25
CA ARG A 32 13.85 -3.42 -13.93
C ARG A 32 13.54 -2.21 -13.05
N SER A 33 14.49 -1.30 -12.95
CA SER A 33 14.25 0.02 -12.38
C SER A 33 13.28 0.79 -13.29
N PHE A 34 12.27 1.41 -12.69
CA PHE A 34 11.30 2.24 -13.37
C PHE A 34 10.93 3.39 -12.44
N VAL A 35 11.77 4.43 -12.47
CA VAL A 35 11.64 5.58 -11.57
C VAL A 35 10.76 6.63 -12.23
N PRO A 36 9.71 7.11 -11.56
CA PRO A 36 8.89 8.20 -12.10
C PRO A 36 9.72 9.49 -12.23
N SER A 37 9.35 10.33 -13.18
CA SER A 37 9.90 11.67 -13.33
C SER A 37 9.20 12.65 -12.38
N THR A 38 9.96 13.63 -11.91
CA THR A 38 9.45 14.73 -11.06
C THR A 38 9.75 16.06 -11.75
N PRO A 39 8.95 16.45 -12.77
CA PRO A 39 9.25 17.64 -13.56
C PRO A 39 9.28 18.93 -12.73
N PHE A 40 8.49 18.98 -11.65
CA PHE A 40 8.52 20.02 -10.63
C PHE A 40 8.23 19.42 -9.26
N ALA A 41 8.55 20.13 -8.20
CA ALA A 41 8.24 19.70 -6.83
C ALA A 41 6.74 19.39 -6.67
N GLY A 42 6.42 18.20 -6.18
CA GLY A 42 5.05 17.72 -6.01
C GLY A 42 4.38 17.13 -7.26
N LEU A 43 5.04 17.17 -8.43
CA LEU A 43 4.55 16.50 -9.62
C LEU A 43 5.28 15.17 -9.80
N VAL A 44 4.52 14.09 -10.07
CA VAL A 44 5.07 12.74 -10.24
C VAL A 44 4.41 12.10 -11.46
N GLU A 45 5.20 11.88 -12.51
CA GLU A 45 4.76 11.37 -13.81
C GLU A 45 5.55 10.14 -14.21
N PHE A 46 4.94 9.26 -15.01
CA PHE A 46 5.63 8.13 -15.61
C PHE A 46 5.12 7.82 -17.01
N ASP A 47 5.95 7.13 -17.79
CA ASP A 47 5.60 6.68 -19.14
C ASP A 47 4.92 5.30 -19.07
N ALA A 48 3.60 5.28 -19.29
CA ALA A 48 2.82 4.04 -19.27
C ALA A 48 3.18 3.08 -20.41
N VAL A 49 3.64 3.58 -21.55
CA VAL A 49 4.06 2.74 -22.68
C VAL A 49 5.38 2.04 -22.35
N GLU A 50 6.32 2.77 -21.76
CA GLU A 50 7.57 2.18 -21.31
C GLU A 50 7.33 1.16 -20.18
N MET A 51 6.41 1.45 -19.24
CA MET A 51 6.00 0.47 -18.22
C MET A 51 5.49 -0.83 -18.86
N ALA A 52 4.58 -0.73 -19.83
CA ALA A 52 4.04 -1.89 -20.55
C ALA A 52 5.15 -2.70 -21.26
N ARG A 53 6.07 -2.00 -21.94
CA ARG A 53 7.22 -2.63 -22.61
C ARG A 53 8.10 -3.41 -21.64
N LEU A 54 8.44 -2.80 -20.50
CA LEU A 54 9.28 -3.42 -19.46
C LEU A 54 8.58 -4.61 -18.81
N VAL A 55 7.27 -4.54 -18.60
CA VAL A 55 6.47 -5.67 -18.07
C VAL A 55 6.54 -6.87 -19.01
N LEU A 56 6.37 -6.67 -20.31
CA LEU A 56 6.47 -7.74 -21.31
C LEU A 56 7.90 -8.31 -21.34
N GLU A 57 8.92 -7.45 -21.26
CA GLU A 57 10.32 -7.86 -21.21
C GLU A 57 10.63 -8.76 -20.02
N VAL A 58 10.34 -8.31 -18.78
CA VAL A 58 10.66 -9.10 -17.57
C VAL A 58 9.83 -10.38 -17.50
N SER A 59 8.56 -10.35 -17.93
CA SER A 59 7.71 -11.52 -17.99
C SER A 59 8.24 -12.57 -18.97
N GLY A 60 8.70 -12.14 -20.14
CA GLY A 60 9.34 -13.03 -21.11
C GLY A 60 10.63 -13.67 -20.58
N LEU A 61 11.48 -12.90 -19.89
CA LEU A 61 12.70 -13.41 -19.24
C LEU A 61 12.35 -14.44 -18.15
N THR A 62 11.37 -14.14 -17.30
CA THR A 62 10.92 -15.05 -16.24
C THR A 62 10.38 -16.37 -16.82
N LEU A 63 9.57 -16.30 -17.88
CA LEU A 63 9.04 -17.50 -18.53
C LEU A 63 10.14 -18.33 -19.23
N ALA A 64 11.16 -17.67 -19.78
CA ALA A 64 12.31 -18.35 -20.38
C ALA A 64 13.12 -19.15 -19.34
N ASP A 65 13.28 -18.58 -18.13
CA ASP A 65 14.06 -19.20 -17.05
C ASP A 65 13.25 -20.27 -16.29
N ALA A 66 11.99 -19.96 -15.93
CA ALA A 66 11.20 -20.80 -15.03
C ALA A 66 10.24 -21.77 -15.75
N GLY A 67 10.07 -21.61 -17.07
CA GLY A 67 9.20 -22.44 -17.91
C GLY A 67 7.72 -22.05 -17.86
N PRO A 68 6.85 -22.87 -18.48
CA PRO A 68 5.41 -22.58 -18.59
C PRO A 68 4.71 -22.51 -17.23
N VAL A 69 3.77 -21.57 -17.10
CA VAL A 69 2.97 -21.32 -15.89
C VAL A 69 1.50 -21.65 -16.09
N GLY A 70 0.78 -21.89 -15.01
CA GLY A 70 -0.66 -22.19 -15.02
C GLY A 70 -1.53 -20.95 -15.04
N SER A 71 -1.03 -19.80 -14.54
CA SER A 71 -1.78 -18.55 -14.45
C SER A 71 -0.86 -17.34 -14.26
N VAL A 72 -1.46 -16.15 -14.32
CA VAL A 72 -0.81 -14.85 -14.06
C VAL A 72 -1.52 -14.14 -12.91
N GLY A 73 -0.76 -13.62 -11.96
CA GLY A 73 -1.18 -12.65 -10.95
C GLY A 73 -0.52 -11.29 -11.18
N ILE A 74 -1.29 -10.22 -11.07
CA ILE A 74 -0.82 -8.84 -11.21
C ILE A 74 -0.96 -8.15 -9.86
N THR A 75 0.10 -7.48 -9.41
CA THR A 75 0.06 -6.58 -8.26
C THR A 75 0.74 -5.27 -8.58
N ASN A 76 0.29 -4.18 -7.96
CA ASN A 76 0.66 -2.85 -8.40
C ASN A 76 0.62 -1.79 -7.29
N GLN A 77 1.43 -0.73 -7.46
CA GLN A 77 1.23 0.53 -6.75
C GLN A 77 -0.19 1.04 -6.99
N ARG A 78 -0.89 1.40 -5.91
CA ARG A 78 -2.32 1.79 -5.97
C ARG A 78 -2.53 3.21 -6.50
N ALA A 79 -3.71 3.48 -7.05
CA ALA A 79 -4.22 4.81 -7.41
C ALA A 79 -3.40 5.63 -8.43
N SER A 80 -2.29 5.12 -8.94
CA SER A 80 -1.62 5.73 -10.09
C SER A 80 -2.51 5.66 -11.31
N THR A 81 -2.61 6.77 -12.06
CA THR A 81 -3.72 7.07 -12.98
C THR A 81 -3.26 7.12 -14.42
N ILE A 82 -3.90 6.38 -15.29
CA ILE A 82 -3.63 6.34 -16.73
C ILE A 82 -4.95 6.53 -17.48
N VAL A 83 -4.94 7.37 -18.53
CA VAL A 83 -6.06 7.51 -19.48
C VAL A 83 -5.52 7.34 -20.90
N TRP A 84 -6.19 6.51 -21.70
CA TRP A 84 -5.73 6.18 -23.05
C TRP A 84 -6.87 6.06 -24.06
N ARG A 85 -6.52 6.02 -25.34
CA ARG A 85 -7.46 5.72 -26.43
C ARG A 85 -7.62 4.20 -26.60
N ARG A 86 -8.84 3.70 -26.55
CA ARG A 86 -9.14 2.26 -26.79
C ARG A 86 -8.74 1.82 -28.20
N SER A 87 -9.00 2.66 -29.18
CA SER A 87 -8.73 2.36 -30.60
C SER A 87 -7.25 2.20 -30.93
N THR A 88 -6.37 2.86 -30.20
CA THR A 88 -4.92 2.87 -30.48
C THR A 88 -4.06 2.30 -29.36
N GLY A 89 -4.59 2.17 -28.15
CA GLY A 89 -3.81 1.85 -26.95
C GLY A 89 -2.83 2.96 -26.52
N VAL A 90 -2.97 4.18 -27.05
CA VAL A 90 -2.04 5.29 -26.77
C VAL A 90 -2.58 6.15 -25.63
N PRO A 91 -1.78 6.39 -24.55
CA PRO A 91 -2.13 7.32 -23.49
C PRO A 91 -2.36 8.73 -24.04
N ILE A 92 -3.36 9.44 -23.49
CA ILE A 92 -3.68 10.82 -23.91
C ILE A 92 -2.74 11.87 -23.32
N GLY A 93 -1.98 11.51 -22.29
CA GLY A 93 -1.02 12.34 -21.57
C GLY A 93 -0.11 11.48 -20.70
N PRO A 94 0.73 12.09 -19.83
CA PRO A 94 1.57 11.34 -18.91
C PRO A 94 0.68 10.56 -17.92
N ALA A 95 1.14 9.40 -17.50
CA ALA A 95 0.54 8.73 -16.35
C ALA A 95 0.92 9.46 -15.07
N LEU A 96 -0.03 9.62 -14.14
CA LEU A 96 0.15 10.37 -12.91
C LEU A 96 0.34 9.40 -11.74
N GLY A 97 1.46 9.53 -11.03
CA GLY A 97 1.75 8.73 -9.86
C GLY A 97 0.78 9.02 -8.70
N TRP A 98 0.61 8.06 -7.80
CA TRP A 98 -0.21 8.27 -6.59
C TRP A 98 0.33 9.41 -5.70
N GLN A 99 1.64 9.69 -5.76
CA GLN A 99 2.32 10.77 -5.04
C GLN A 99 2.12 12.17 -5.65
N ASP A 100 1.53 12.25 -6.84
CA ASP A 100 1.34 13.52 -7.56
C ASP A 100 0.33 14.41 -6.84
N LEU A 101 0.73 15.64 -6.54
CA LEU A 101 -0.03 16.61 -5.76
C LEU A 101 -0.67 17.74 -6.61
N ARG A 102 -0.63 17.63 -7.96
CA ARG A 102 -1.14 18.69 -8.85
C ARG A 102 -2.61 19.02 -8.66
N THR A 103 -3.39 18.07 -8.13
CA THR A 103 -4.84 18.20 -7.97
C THR A 103 -5.28 18.47 -6.52
N VAL A 104 -4.39 18.97 -5.65
CA VAL A 104 -4.76 19.35 -4.27
C VAL A 104 -5.87 20.40 -4.27
N GLY A 105 -5.80 21.40 -5.16
CA GLY A 105 -6.83 22.43 -5.31
C GLY A 105 -8.19 21.84 -5.69
N GLU A 106 -8.21 20.90 -6.63
CA GLU A 106 -9.40 20.19 -7.08
C GLU A 106 -10.01 19.33 -5.96
N CYS A 107 -9.21 18.73 -5.09
CA CYS A 107 -9.71 18.00 -3.92
C CYS A 107 -10.43 18.94 -2.95
N ILE A 108 -9.87 20.13 -2.68
CA ILE A 108 -10.49 21.15 -1.83
C ILE A 108 -11.81 21.63 -2.44
N MET A 109 -11.82 21.91 -3.75
CA MET A 109 -13.05 22.35 -4.45
C MET A 109 -14.11 21.25 -4.47
N ALA A 110 -13.74 19.99 -4.69
CA ALA A 110 -14.67 18.85 -4.66
C ALA A 110 -15.36 18.71 -3.28
N LYS A 111 -14.62 18.95 -2.19
CA LYS A 111 -15.19 18.96 -0.83
C LYS A 111 -16.15 20.13 -0.62
N LEU A 112 -15.77 21.35 -1.04
CA LEU A 112 -16.57 22.57 -0.85
C LEU A 112 -17.84 22.60 -1.71
N GLU A 113 -17.75 22.22 -2.98
CA GLU A 113 -18.85 22.34 -3.94
C GLU A 113 -19.76 21.12 -3.97
N HIS A 114 -19.21 19.92 -3.74
CA HIS A 114 -19.94 18.66 -3.91
C HIS A 114 -20.00 17.79 -2.65
N GLY A 115 -19.30 18.18 -1.57
CA GLY A 115 -19.21 17.37 -0.34
C GLY A 115 -18.42 16.07 -0.51
N LEU A 116 -17.55 16.00 -1.54
CA LEU A 116 -16.71 14.82 -1.81
C LEU A 116 -15.38 14.94 -1.06
N GLY A 117 -15.17 14.09 -0.05
CA GLY A 117 -13.91 13.97 0.68
C GLY A 117 -12.89 13.19 -0.15
N LEU A 118 -12.11 13.86 -0.99
CA LEU A 118 -11.11 13.26 -1.87
C LEU A 118 -9.71 13.66 -1.43
N ALA A 119 -8.78 12.70 -1.48
CA ALA A 119 -7.38 12.94 -1.21
C ALA A 119 -6.55 13.00 -2.52
N PRO A 120 -5.49 13.84 -2.58
CA PRO A 120 -4.69 14.00 -3.79
C PRO A 120 -3.93 12.74 -4.23
N ASN A 121 -3.75 11.77 -3.35
CA ASN A 121 -3.16 10.48 -3.69
C ASN A 121 -4.15 9.50 -4.39
N GLN A 122 -5.44 9.84 -4.48
CA GLN A 122 -6.45 9.07 -5.21
C GLN A 122 -6.44 9.41 -6.72
N SER A 123 -7.13 8.59 -7.52
CA SER A 123 -7.21 8.77 -8.97
C SER A 123 -8.24 9.82 -9.41
N ALA A 124 -9.31 10.03 -8.62
CA ALA A 124 -10.51 10.76 -9.01
C ALA A 124 -10.24 12.13 -9.65
N THR A 125 -9.55 13.02 -8.95
CA THR A 125 -9.23 14.36 -9.45
C THR A 125 -8.16 14.34 -10.55
N LYS A 126 -7.27 13.33 -10.55
CA LYS A 126 -6.25 13.14 -11.58
C LYS A 126 -6.85 12.75 -12.94
N VAL A 127 -7.87 11.88 -12.95
CA VAL A 127 -8.63 11.55 -14.17
C VAL A 127 -9.26 12.82 -14.74
N ALA A 128 -10.00 13.57 -13.92
CA ALA A 128 -10.62 14.83 -14.32
C ALA A 128 -9.59 15.82 -14.89
N TRP A 129 -8.42 15.94 -14.23
CA TRP A 129 -7.33 16.78 -14.69
C TRP A 129 -6.79 16.35 -16.06
N LEU A 130 -6.54 15.04 -16.25
CA LEU A 130 -6.07 14.50 -17.53
C LEU A 130 -7.07 14.76 -18.66
N LEU A 131 -8.35 14.51 -18.43
CA LEU A 131 -9.41 14.78 -19.42
C LEU A 131 -9.45 16.26 -19.79
N LYS A 132 -9.48 17.15 -18.80
CA LYS A 132 -9.53 18.60 -19.03
C LYS A 132 -8.33 19.12 -19.81
N ASN A 133 -7.11 18.66 -19.48
CA ASN A 133 -5.88 19.23 -20.05
C ASN A 133 -5.43 18.59 -21.36
N HIS A 134 -5.88 17.35 -21.67
CA HIS A 134 -5.45 16.62 -22.87
C HIS A 134 -6.57 16.31 -23.86
N VAL A 135 -7.84 16.47 -23.46
CA VAL A 135 -9.00 16.33 -24.36
C VAL A 135 -9.71 17.68 -24.53
N GLY A 136 -10.03 18.35 -23.42
CA GLY A 136 -10.68 19.66 -23.44
C GLY A 136 -11.86 19.77 -22.49
N ASP A 137 -12.88 20.52 -22.88
CA ASP A 137 -14.09 20.71 -22.08
C ASP A 137 -14.99 19.47 -22.06
N ALA A 138 -16.05 19.51 -21.26
CA ALA A 138 -16.98 18.39 -21.11
C ALA A 138 -17.60 17.93 -22.44
N ALA A 139 -17.85 18.84 -23.40
CA ALA A 139 -18.39 18.49 -24.69
C ALA A 139 -17.36 17.72 -25.53
N ALA A 140 -16.10 18.15 -25.54
CA ALA A 140 -15.02 17.46 -26.22
C ALA A 140 -14.77 16.06 -25.62
N VAL A 141 -14.82 15.94 -24.28
CA VAL A 141 -14.70 14.64 -23.60
C VAL A 141 -15.85 13.72 -23.96
N ALA A 142 -17.10 14.22 -23.89
CA ALA A 142 -18.28 13.42 -24.22
C ALA A 142 -18.27 12.93 -25.67
N ALA A 143 -17.75 13.73 -26.62
CA ALA A 143 -17.68 13.38 -28.05
C ALA A 143 -16.80 12.15 -28.35
N ILE A 144 -15.89 11.78 -27.43
CA ILE A 144 -14.94 10.68 -27.64
C ILE A 144 -14.91 9.70 -26.44
N ALA A 145 -15.87 9.80 -25.52
CA ALA A 145 -15.89 8.99 -24.30
C ALA A 145 -15.83 7.48 -24.58
N ASP A 146 -16.52 7.00 -25.63
CA ASP A 146 -16.51 5.59 -26.03
C ASP A 146 -15.11 5.09 -26.46
N ASP A 147 -14.26 5.98 -26.95
CA ASP A 147 -12.86 5.66 -27.34
C ASP A 147 -11.88 5.88 -26.18
N LEU A 148 -12.29 6.44 -25.07
CA LEU A 148 -11.44 6.62 -23.90
C LEU A 148 -11.52 5.43 -22.95
N ALA A 149 -10.43 5.17 -22.27
CA ALA A 149 -10.34 4.26 -21.14
C ALA A 149 -9.53 4.90 -20.02
N PHE A 150 -10.01 4.75 -18.80
CA PHE A 150 -9.28 5.03 -17.57
C PHE A 150 -8.89 3.73 -16.90
N GLY A 151 -7.75 3.72 -16.22
CA GLY A 151 -7.35 2.62 -15.34
C GLY A 151 -6.28 3.03 -14.36
N THR A 152 -6.20 2.25 -13.30
CA THR A 152 -5.04 2.13 -12.45
C THR A 152 -4.01 1.21 -13.12
N VAL A 153 -2.86 1.02 -12.50
CA VAL A 153 -1.76 0.25 -13.12
C VAL A 153 -2.18 -1.20 -13.42
N ASP A 154 -2.96 -1.85 -12.55
CA ASP A 154 -3.52 -3.19 -12.81
C ASP A 154 -4.33 -3.26 -14.10
N THR A 155 -5.21 -2.28 -14.31
CA THR A 155 -6.03 -2.17 -15.53
C THR A 155 -5.17 -2.03 -16.77
N TRP A 156 -4.17 -1.14 -16.72
CA TRP A 156 -3.25 -0.90 -17.83
C TRP A 156 -2.46 -2.15 -18.19
N ILE A 157 -2.00 -2.89 -17.17
CA ILE A 157 -1.23 -4.12 -17.40
C ILE A 157 -2.13 -5.26 -17.88
N ALA A 158 -3.35 -5.41 -17.34
CA ALA A 158 -4.33 -6.38 -17.85
C ALA A 158 -4.69 -6.09 -19.33
N TRP A 159 -4.88 -4.80 -19.67
CA TRP A 159 -5.05 -4.35 -21.05
C TRP A 159 -3.86 -4.74 -21.94
N THR A 160 -2.65 -4.45 -21.50
CA THR A 160 -1.41 -4.78 -22.22
C THR A 160 -1.26 -6.28 -22.45
N LEU A 161 -1.40 -7.08 -21.41
CA LEU A 161 -1.22 -8.53 -21.45
C LEU A 161 -2.28 -9.22 -22.31
N SER A 162 -3.49 -8.67 -22.37
CA SER A 162 -4.60 -9.24 -23.18
C SER A 162 -4.62 -8.77 -24.63
N GLY A 163 -3.65 -7.96 -25.07
CA GLY A 163 -3.65 -7.38 -26.40
C GLY A 163 -4.80 -6.39 -26.63
N GLY A 164 -5.22 -5.64 -25.60
CA GLY A 164 -6.24 -4.62 -25.67
C GLY A 164 -7.68 -5.11 -25.54
N THR A 165 -7.90 -6.33 -25.04
CA THR A 165 -9.25 -6.89 -24.92
C THR A 165 -9.85 -6.84 -23.53
N LEU A 166 -9.03 -6.72 -22.47
CA LEU A 166 -9.48 -6.63 -21.07
C LEU A 166 -9.36 -5.21 -20.52
N HIS A 167 -10.49 -4.65 -20.12
CA HIS A 167 -10.56 -3.37 -19.41
C HIS A 167 -11.20 -3.59 -18.05
N VAL A 168 -10.40 -4.07 -17.09
CA VAL A 168 -10.84 -4.55 -15.77
C VAL A 168 -9.94 -3.99 -14.67
N THR A 169 -10.49 -3.81 -13.48
CA THR A 169 -9.76 -3.51 -12.24
C THR A 169 -10.35 -4.35 -11.11
N ASP A 170 -9.56 -4.65 -10.07
CA ASP A 170 -10.11 -5.39 -8.94
C ASP A 170 -10.84 -4.47 -7.94
N HIS A 171 -11.62 -5.09 -7.04
CA HIS A 171 -12.34 -4.38 -5.98
C HIS A 171 -11.40 -3.51 -5.13
N GLY A 172 -10.18 -3.98 -4.83
CA GLY A 172 -9.21 -3.26 -4.02
C GLY A 172 -8.67 -2.00 -4.68
N ASN A 173 -8.25 -2.10 -5.96
CA ASN A 173 -7.78 -0.96 -6.74
C ASN A 173 -8.93 0.03 -7.02
N ALA A 174 -10.13 -0.46 -7.38
CA ALA A 174 -11.29 0.38 -7.60
C ALA A 174 -11.65 1.22 -6.36
N ALA A 175 -11.69 0.59 -5.19
CA ALA A 175 -12.08 1.24 -3.92
C ALA A 175 -11.16 2.42 -3.54
N VAL A 176 -9.86 2.37 -3.88
CA VAL A 176 -8.91 3.44 -3.54
C VAL A 176 -8.82 4.55 -4.58
N THR A 177 -9.62 4.50 -5.66
CA THR A 177 -9.62 5.55 -6.69
C THR A 177 -10.26 6.87 -6.26
N GLY A 178 -11.13 6.85 -5.23
CA GLY A 178 -12.01 7.97 -4.89
C GLY A 178 -13.24 8.09 -5.80
N LEU A 179 -13.41 7.17 -6.77
CA LEU A 179 -14.57 7.11 -7.68
C LEU A 179 -15.56 5.99 -7.33
N CYS A 180 -15.31 5.26 -6.23
CA CYS A 180 -16.19 4.17 -5.79
C CYS A 180 -16.99 4.54 -4.54
N GLU A 181 -18.14 3.90 -4.42
CA GLU A 181 -18.93 3.81 -3.19
C GLU A 181 -19.06 2.34 -2.78
N ILE A 182 -19.29 2.09 -1.49
CA ILE A 182 -19.59 0.75 -0.98
C ILE A 182 -21.09 0.54 -1.02
N THR A 183 -21.53 -0.57 -1.59
CA THR A 183 -22.95 -0.92 -1.68
C THR A 183 -23.44 -1.67 -0.44
N ALA A 184 -24.75 -1.75 -0.25
CA ALA A 184 -25.36 -2.45 0.88
C ALA A 184 -25.08 -3.97 0.89
N ASP A 185 -24.72 -4.54 -0.26
CA ASP A 185 -24.27 -5.92 -0.42
C ASP A 185 -22.76 -6.09 -0.18
N GLY A 186 -22.07 -5.01 0.20
CA GLY A 186 -20.69 -5.01 0.65
C GLY A 186 -19.63 -4.93 -0.45
N GLY A 187 -20.03 -4.79 -1.73
CA GLY A 187 -19.09 -4.64 -2.84
C GLY A 187 -18.86 -3.17 -3.23
N PRO A 188 -17.64 -2.79 -3.69
CA PRO A 188 -17.42 -1.50 -4.33
C PRO A 188 -18.08 -1.45 -5.72
N ARG A 189 -18.66 -0.28 -6.03
CA ARG A 189 -19.15 0.06 -7.37
C ARG A 189 -18.79 1.48 -7.72
N TRP A 190 -18.82 1.83 -9.00
CA TRP A 190 -18.57 3.20 -9.43
C TRP A 190 -19.65 4.16 -8.92
N HIS A 191 -19.22 5.28 -8.32
CA HIS A 191 -20.07 6.29 -7.72
C HIS A 191 -20.49 7.33 -8.76
N ALA A 192 -21.65 7.13 -9.41
CA ALA A 192 -22.12 7.95 -10.53
C ALA A 192 -22.12 9.46 -10.22
N ARG A 193 -22.57 9.85 -8.99
CA ARG A 193 -22.58 11.26 -8.59
C ARG A 193 -21.18 11.87 -8.46
N ALA A 194 -20.19 11.11 -7.97
CA ALA A 194 -18.81 11.59 -7.90
C ALA A 194 -18.23 11.75 -9.31
N CYS A 195 -18.50 10.80 -10.19
CA CYS A 195 -18.05 10.86 -11.59
C CYS A 195 -18.68 12.07 -12.32
N GLU A 196 -19.98 12.30 -12.15
CA GLU A 196 -20.68 13.47 -12.73
C GLU A 196 -20.08 14.79 -12.20
N ALA A 197 -19.92 14.91 -10.87
CA ALA A 197 -19.36 16.11 -10.23
C ALA A 197 -17.95 16.46 -10.72
N LEU A 198 -17.15 15.44 -11.06
CA LEU A 198 -15.78 15.60 -11.54
C LEU A 198 -15.67 15.64 -13.08
N GLY A 199 -16.80 15.50 -13.81
CA GLY A 199 -16.79 15.44 -15.27
C GLY A 199 -16.10 14.20 -15.84
N VAL A 200 -16.16 13.08 -15.12
CA VAL A 200 -15.60 11.78 -15.53
C VAL A 200 -16.71 10.91 -16.10
N PRO A 201 -16.73 10.62 -17.42
CA PRO A 201 -17.76 9.76 -18.01
C PRO A 201 -17.69 8.33 -17.44
N MET A 202 -18.85 7.74 -17.18
CA MET A 202 -18.93 6.36 -16.68
C MET A 202 -18.39 5.33 -17.67
N GLU A 203 -18.48 5.63 -18.96
CA GLU A 203 -18.08 4.79 -20.09
C GLU A 203 -16.57 4.53 -20.13
N ILE A 204 -15.78 5.43 -19.57
CA ILE A 204 -14.31 5.28 -19.54
C ILE A 204 -13.82 4.38 -18.41
N LEU A 205 -14.69 4.03 -17.45
CA LEU A 205 -14.33 3.28 -16.26
C LEU A 205 -14.20 1.77 -16.57
N PRO A 206 -13.24 1.06 -15.95
CA PRO A 206 -13.09 -0.38 -16.14
C PRO A 206 -14.22 -1.17 -15.46
N THR A 207 -14.41 -2.41 -15.89
CA THR A 207 -15.27 -3.35 -15.16
C THR A 207 -14.58 -3.75 -13.86
N ILE A 208 -15.29 -3.63 -12.73
CA ILE A 208 -14.79 -4.08 -11.43
C ILE A 208 -14.96 -5.61 -11.35
N VAL A 209 -13.87 -6.31 -11.01
CA VAL A 209 -13.81 -7.77 -10.91
C VAL A 209 -13.28 -8.19 -9.54
N ALA A 210 -13.39 -9.49 -9.21
CA ALA A 210 -12.80 -10.05 -8.00
C ALA A 210 -11.26 -10.02 -8.08
N SER A 211 -10.60 -9.81 -6.93
CA SER A 211 -9.14 -9.86 -6.83
C SER A 211 -8.57 -11.24 -7.17
N SER A 212 -9.32 -12.31 -6.85
CA SER A 212 -9.01 -13.70 -7.17
C SER A 212 -10.14 -14.29 -8.03
N GLY A 213 -9.85 -14.51 -9.31
CA GLY A 213 -10.77 -15.02 -10.32
C GLY A 213 -10.18 -14.88 -11.72
N VAL A 214 -10.45 -15.82 -12.60
CA VAL A 214 -10.00 -15.74 -14.00
C VAL A 214 -10.81 -14.68 -14.74
N VAL A 215 -10.12 -13.63 -15.23
CA VAL A 215 -10.74 -12.49 -15.91
C VAL A 215 -10.51 -12.53 -17.43
N GLY A 216 -9.58 -13.33 -17.90
CA GLY A 216 -9.22 -13.51 -19.32
C GLY A 216 -7.84 -14.12 -19.47
N HIS A 217 -7.17 -13.88 -20.60
CA HIS A 217 -5.89 -14.52 -20.92
C HIS A 217 -4.82 -13.48 -21.30
N ALA A 218 -3.59 -13.74 -20.88
CA ALA A 218 -2.40 -12.94 -21.22
C ALA A 218 -1.89 -13.32 -22.62
N THR A 219 -2.64 -12.96 -23.65
CA THR A 219 -2.36 -13.34 -25.05
C THR A 219 -1.06 -12.75 -25.60
N ALA A 220 -0.52 -11.72 -24.94
CA ALA A 220 0.79 -11.15 -25.26
C ALA A 220 1.97 -11.98 -24.69
N LEU A 221 1.71 -13.02 -23.90
CA LEU A 221 2.72 -13.92 -23.35
C LEU A 221 2.62 -15.30 -23.99
N ASP A 222 3.76 -16.00 -24.04
CA ASP A 222 3.81 -17.37 -24.55
C ASP A 222 2.88 -18.30 -23.77
N GLY A 223 2.09 -19.09 -24.50
CA GLY A 223 1.10 -20.00 -23.92
C GLY A 223 -0.20 -19.35 -23.48
N ALA A 224 -0.32 -18.01 -23.58
CA ALA A 224 -1.51 -17.25 -23.22
C ALA A 224 -2.15 -17.68 -21.88
N PRO A 225 -1.40 -17.72 -20.76
CA PRO A 225 -1.92 -18.17 -19.48
C PRO A 225 -3.08 -17.29 -19.00
N PRO A 226 -4.06 -17.84 -18.25
CA PRO A 226 -5.16 -17.05 -17.71
C PRO A 226 -4.65 -16.00 -16.71
N ILE A 227 -5.17 -14.78 -16.79
CA ILE A 227 -4.99 -13.72 -15.77
C ILE A 227 -6.01 -14.04 -14.67
N ALA A 228 -5.51 -14.42 -13.50
CA ALA A 228 -6.31 -14.99 -12.42
C ALA A 228 -6.28 -14.20 -11.12
N ALA A 229 -5.44 -13.15 -11.01
CA ALA A 229 -5.48 -12.21 -9.90
C ALA A 229 -5.05 -10.80 -10.32
N LEU A 230 -5.71 -9.82 -9.66
CA LEU A 230 -5.40 -8.40 -9.67
C LEU A 230 -5.45 -7.93 -8.22
N ALA A 231 -4.44 -7.25 -7.71
CA ALA A 231 -4.45 -6.73 -6.34
C ALA A 231 -3.49 -5.55 -6.17
N GLY A 232 -3.86 -4.57 -5.36
CA GLY A 232 -2.92 -3.53 -4.93
C GLY A 232 -1.78 -4.12 -4.08
N ASP A 233 -0.64 -3.45 -4.06
CA ASP A 233 0.59 -3.89 -3.37
C ASP A 233 0.38 -4.18 -1.88
N GLN A 234 -0.40 -3.33 -1.17
CA GLN A 234 -0.66 -3.52 0.26
C GLN A 234 -1.58 -4.71 0.53
N GLN A 235 -2.58 -4.91 -0.33
CA GLN A 235 -3.48 -6.06 -0.31
C GLN A 235 -2.74 -7.36 -0.61
N ALA A 236 -1.92 -7.34 -1.64
CA ALA A 236 -1.07 -8.48 -1.98
C ALA A 236 -0.08 -8.78 -0.84
N SER A 237 0.56 -7.75 -0.25
CA SER A 237 1.45 -7.94 0.90
C SER A 237 0.72 -8.57 2.10
N LEU A 238 -0.53 -8.16 2.40
CA LEU A 238 -1.33 -8.75 3.47
C LEU A 238 -1.57 -10.26 3.22
N MET A 239 -1.95 -10.62 1.99
CA MET A 239 -2.12 -12.01 1.57
C MET A 239 -0.79 -12.78 1.60
N GLY A 240 0.30 -12.19 1.12
CA GLY A 240 1.63 -12.82 1.09
C GLY A 240 2.23 -13.05 2.48
N GLN A 241 1.89 -12.20 3.44
CA GLN A 241 2.17 -12.44 4.85
C GLN A 241 1.22 -13.47 5.46
N SER A 242 0.38 -14.10 4.66
CA SER A 242 -0.64 -15.08 5.09
C SER A 242 -1.55 -14.58 6.21
N CYS A 243 -1.86 -13.27 6.21
CA CYS A 243 -2.84 -12.68 7.12
C CYS A 243 -4.25 -12.93 6.58
N VAL A 244 -4.71 -14.18 6.65
CA VAL A 244 -5.92 -14.67 5.98
C VAL A 244 -7.10 -14.92 6.93
N ARG A 245 -6.94 -14.64 8.22
CA ARG A 245 -8.01 -14.77 9.24
C ARG A 245 -8.20 -13.43 9.96
N PRO A 246 -9.42 -13.09 10.43
CA PRO A 246 -9.66 -11.89 11.22
C PRO A 246 -8.70 -11.77 12.41
N ASN A 247 -8.35 -10.56 12.80
CA ASN A 247 -7.35 -10.19 13.80
C ASN A 247 -5.88 -10.41 13.38
N MET A 248 -5.59 -11.00 12.22
CA MET A 248 -4.21 -11.07 11.74
C MET A 248 -3.77 -9.72 11.19
N ALA A 249 -2.54 -9.35 11.51
CA ALA A 249 -1.97 -8.04 11.19
C ALA A 249 -0.61 -8.17 10.52
N LYS A 250 -0.38 -7.34 9.52
CA LYS A 250 0.97 -7.08 9.01
C LYS A 250 1.31 -5.59 9.14
N CYS A 251 2.58 -5.28 9.35
CA CYS A 251 3.08 -3.90 9.26
C CYS A 251 4.36 -3.86 8.45
N THR A 252 4.33 -3.13 7.35
CA THR A 252 5.51 -2.86 6.53
C THR A 252 6.20 -1.61 7.02
N PHE A 253 7.46 -1.69 7.41
CA PHE A 253 8.31 -0.56 7.81
C PHE A 253 9.37 -0.31 6.74
N GLY A 254 8.94 0.39 5.68
CA GLY A 254 9.79 0.90 4.59
C GLY A 254 10.14 2.37 4.81
N THR A 255 10.11 3.20 3.76
CA THR A 255 10.22 4.67 3.82
C THR A 255 9.21 5.25 4.80
N GLY A 256 7.93 4.93 4.60
CA GLY A 256 6.86 5.09 5.60
C GLY A 256 6.53 3.76 6.28
N GLY A 257 5.49 3.76 7.11
CA GLY A 257 4.95 2.57 7.76
C GLY A 257 3.47 2.37 7.41
N MET A 258 3.08 1.12 7.17
CA MET A 258 1.69 0.81 6.85
C MET A 258 1.25 -0.48 7.52
N MET A 259 0.31 -0.36 8.46
CA MET A 259 -0.29 -1.49 9.16
C MET A 259 -1.64 -1.83 8.51
N ASN A 260 -1.84 -3.10 8.21
CA ASN A 260 -3.11 -3.64 7.75
C ASN A 260 -3.55 -4.75 8.69
N VAL A 261 -4.81 -4.70 9.14
CA VAL A 261 -5.41 -5.73 9.99
C VAL A 261 -6.65 -6.28 9.30
N LEU A 262 -6.71 -7.60 9.14
CA LEU A 262 -7.86 -8.25 8.52
C LEU A 262 -9.06 -8.21 9.46
N LEU A 263 -10.18 -7.67 8.98
CA LEU A 263 -11.43 -7.52 9.73
C LEU A 263 -12.38 -8.71 9.50
N GLY A 264 -12.45 -9.22 8.27
CA GLY A 264 -13.38 -10.28 7.86
C GLY A 264 -14.23 -9.89 6.66
N SER A 265 -15.35 -10.57 6.46
CA SER A 265 -16.26 -10.36 5.31
C SER A 265 -17.37 -9.33 5.56
N GLN A 266 -17.51 -8.81 6.79
CA GLN A 266 -18.50 -7.78 7.05
C GLN A 266 -18.03 -6.43 6.49
N ALA A 267 -18.84 -5.83 5.60
CA ALA A 267 -18.55 -4.52 5.05
C ALA A 267 -18.57 -3.44 6.16
N PRO A 268 -17.68 -2.44 6.07
CA PRO A 268 -17.72 -1.31 6.99
C PRO A 268 -18.95 -0.44 6.74
N ASP A 269 -19.45 0.19 7.80
CA ASP A 269 -20.59 1.11 7.70
C ASP A 269 -20.27 2.37 6.87
N LYS A 270 -18.97 2.74 6.81
CA LYS A 270 -18.47 3.91 6.09
C LYS A 270 -17.17 3.57 5.38
N PRO A 271 -16.99 4.01 4.12
CA PRO A 271 -15.74 3.82 3.38
C PRO A 271 -14.65 4.87 3.71
N GLU A 272 -15.00 5.89 4.48
CA GLU A 272 -14.19 7.06 4.77
C GLU A 272 -13.25 6.80 5.96
N ARG A 273 -12.37 7.77 6.22
CA ARG A 273 -11.52 7.79 7.40
C ARG A 273 -12.36 7.70 8.68
N LEU A 274 -12.05 6.72 9.54
CA LEU A 274 -12.74 6.49 10.80
C LEU A 274 -12.27 7.45 11.91
N ALA A 275 -12.91 7.37 13.09
CA ALA A 275 -12.74 8.32 14.19
C ALA A 275 -11.29 8.40 14.72
N HIS A 276 -10.58 7.28 14.71
CA HIS A 276 -9.16 7.21 15.13
C HIS A 276 -8.20 7.21 13.93
N GLY A 277 -8.67 7.69 12.78
CA GLY A 277 -7.83 7.99 11.62
C GLY A 277 -7.44 6.79 10.78
N THR A 278 -8.09 5.64 10.92
CA THR A 278 -7.86 4.48 10.08
C THR A 278 -8.79 4.48 8.86
N PHE A 279 -8.45 3.70 7.83
CA PHE A 279 -9.25 3.55 6.63
C PHE A 279 -9.69 2.10 6.45
N PRO A 280 -10.98 1.82 6.25
CA PRO A 280 -11.40 0.53 5.77
C PRO A 280 -10.99 0.36 4.30
N ILE A 281 -10.41 -0.77 3.97
CA ILE A 281 -10.02 -1.13 2.61
C ILE A 281 -10.55 -2.53 2.25
N VAL A 282 -10.78 -2.78 0.97
CA VAL A 282 -10.96 -4.15 0.49
C VAL A 282 -9.61 -4.85 0.60
N ALA A 283 -9.53 -5.90 1.40
CA ALA A 283 -8.33 -6.72 1.54
C ALA A 283 -8.11 -7.59 0.30
N TRP A 284 -9.14 -8.31 -0.11
CA TRP A 284 -9.27 -9.06 -1.35
C TRP A 284 -10.72 -9.45 -1.57
N SER A 285 -11.01 -9.95 -2.75
CA SER A 285 -12.27 -10.60 -3.05
C SER A 285 -12.04 -11.85 -3.90
N ARG A 286 -12.94 -12.84 -3.78
CA ARG A 286 -12.89 -14.04 -4.58
C ARG A 286 -14.12 -14.12 -5.47
N ALA A 287 -13.92 -14.55 -6.71
CA ALA A 287 -15.04 -14.79 -7.61
C ALA A 287 -15.95 -15.88 -7.02
N GLY A 288 -17.26 -15.64 -7.05
CA GLY A 288 -18.28 -16.54 -6.49
C GLY A 288 -19.62 -16.35 -7.16
N THR A 289 -20.52 -17.26 -6.90
CA THR A 289 -21.90 -17.24 -7.40
C THR A 289 -22.84 -17.35 -6.20
N PRO A 290 -23.81 -16.43 -6.01
CA PRO A 290 -24.26 -15.38 -6.95
C PRO A 290 -23.43 -14.08 -6.95
N ALA A 291 -22.55 -13.86 -5.97
CA ALA A 291 -21.76 -12.63 -5.82
C ALA A 291 -20.32 -12.95 -5.39
N PRO A 292 -19.36 -12.05 -5.59
CA PRO A 292 -18.01 -12.16 -5.04
C PRO A 292 -18.03 -12.22 -3.51
N ASP A 293 -17.09 -12.99 -2.94
CA ASP A 293 -16.81 -13.01 -1.50
C ASP A 293 -15.78 -11.91 -1.21
N VAL A 294 -16.21 -10.80 -0.62
CA VAL A 294 -15.38 -9.60 -0.34
C VAL A 294 -14.92 -9.60 1.11
N TRP A 295 -13.60 -9.45 1.30
CA TRP A 295 -12.96 -9.37 2.60
C TRP A 295 -12.37 -7.98 2.84
N TRP A 296 -12.50 -7.51 4.08
CA TRP A 296 -12.13 -6.17 4.49
C TRP A 296 -10.96 -6.17 5.45
N ALA A 297 -10.15 -5.11 5.36
CA ALA A 297 -9.10 -4.81 6.32
C ALA A 297 -9.19 -3.35 6.76
N SER A 298 -8.55 -3.04 7.88
CA SER A 298 -8.29 -1.68 8.31
C SER A 298 -6.85 -1.32 7.99
N GLU A 299 -6.63 -0.14 7.41
CA GLU A 299 -5.33 0.41 7.07
C GLU A 299 -5.01 1.60 7.97
N ALA A 300 -3.82 1.60 8.58
CA ALA A 300 -3.28 2.70 9.37
C ALA A 300 -1.91 3.10 8.83
N ILE A 301 -1.65 4.41 8.69
CA ILE A 301 -0.53 4.95 7.94
C ILE A 301 0.38 5.78 8.83
N MET A 302 1.69 5.50 8.75
CA MET A 302 2.78 6.31 9.29
C MET A 302 3.54 6.93 8.12
N LEU A 303 3.59 8.27 8.07
CA LEU A 303 4.17 8.99 6.93
C LEU A 303 5.70 8.85 6.85
N SER A 304 6.37 8.60 7.97
CA SER A 304 7.83 8.56 8.06
C SER A 304 8.26 7.43 9.00
N ALA A 305 8.88 6.38 8.48
CA ALA A 305 9.44 5.25 9.25
C ALA A 305 10.95 5.13 8.99
N GLY A 306 11.37 4.40 7.96
CA GLY A 306 12.77 4.22 7.59
C GLY A 306 13.47 5.52 7.20
N THR A 307 12.75 6.51 6.68
CA THR A 307 13.27 7.86 6.40
C THR A 307 13.94 8.51 7.61
N ASN A 308 13.53 8.14 8.83
CA ASN A 308 14.19 8.65 10.04
C ASN A 308 15.60 8.05 10.23
N VAL A 309 15.82 6.81 9.78
CA VAL A 309 17.16 6.19 9.79
C VAL A 309 18.01 6.75 8.66
N GLU A 310 17.41 7.00 7.48
CA GLU A 310 18.06 7.68 6.37
C GLU A 310 18.50 9.10 6.78
N TRP A 311 17.65 9.86 7.46
CA TRP A 311 17.97 11.17 8.02
C TRP A 311 19.17 11.14 8.99
N LEU A 312 19.28 10.13 9.86
CA LEU A 312 20.44 9.94 10.72
C LEU A 312 21.74 9.72 9.92
N ARG A 313 21.64 9.06 8.75
CA ARG A 313 22.77 8.75 7.86
C ARG A 313 23.11 9.92 6.95
N ASP A 314 22.14 10.39 6.17
CA ASP A 314 22.38 11.27 5.01
C ASP A 314 22.44 12.74 5.41
N ASP A 315 21.62 13.18 6.37
CA ASP A 315 21.52 14.58 6.75
C ASP A 315 22.31 14.89 8.02
N LEU A 316 22.25 14.04 9.04
CA LEU A 316 23.00 14.24 10.28
C LEU A 316 24.40 13.64 10.27
N GLY A 317 24.67 12.63 9.45
CA GLY A 317 25.96 11.95 9.38
C GLY A 317 26.41 11.27 10.67
N ILE A 318 25.46 10.90 11.55
CA ILE A 318 25.78 10.26 12.83
C ILE A 318 25.80 8.72 12.78
N ILE A 319 25.39 8.14 11.66
CA ILE A 319 25.60 6.74 11.29
C ILE A 319 26.15 6.69 9.87
N ALA A 320 26.99 5.69 9.56
CA ALA A 320 27.57 5.55 8.22
C ALA A 320 26.67 4.70 7.31
N ASP A 321 26.01 3.69 7.87
CA ASP A 321 25.06 2.83 7.18
C ASP A 321 23.80 2.66 8.04
N ALA A 322 22.65 2.44 7.39
CA ALA A 322 21.39 2.18 8.10
C ALA A 322 21.49 0.96 9.03
N ALA A 323 22.26 -0.07 8.63
CA ALA A 323 22.49 -1.26 9.44
C ALA A 323 23.27 -0.98 10.74
N ASP A 324 24.11 0.05 10.78
CA ASP A 324 24.86 0.44 11.99
C ASP A 324 23.94 0.89 13.12
N SER A 325 22.72 1.34 12.79
CA SER A 325 21.75 1.84 13.78
C SER A 325 21.41 0.80 14.85
N ASP A 326 21.39 -0.49 14.51
CA ASP A 326 21.12 -1.57 15.47
C ASP A 326 22.23 -1.68 16.54
N ALA A 327 23.49 -1.82 16.10
CA ALA A 327 24.63 -1.96 16.99
C ALA A 327 24.86 -0.70 17.84
N ILE A 328 24.67 0.50 17.25
CA ILE A 328 24.81 1.78 17.96
C ILE A 328 23.73 1.91 19.04
N ALA A 329 22.47 1.66 18.70
CA ALA A 329 21.37 1.71 19.65
C ALA A 329 21.51 0.67 20.78
N ALA A 330 22.01 -0.53 20.46
CA ALA A 330 22.26 -1.59 21.43
C ALA A 330 23.45 -1.31 22.37
N SER A 331 24.31 -0.33 22.06
CA SER A 331 25.45 0.06 22.88
C SER A 331 25.10 0.87 24.14
N CYS A 332 23.84 1.33 24.27
CA CYS A 332 23.33 1.95 25.49
C CYS A 332 22.16 1.13 26.05
N ALA A 333 21.97 1.16 27.37
CA ALA A 333 20.94 0.39 28.08
C ALA A 333 19.52 0.90 27.72
N ASP A 334 19.38 2.22 27.63
CA ASP A 334 18.13 2.92 27.31
C ASP A 334 18.44 4.28 26.66
N THR A 335 17.42 5.10 26.43
CA THR A 335 17.55 6.44 25.83
C THR A 335 17.97 7.53 26.82
N ASP A 336 18.19 7.20 28.11
CA ASP A 336 18.44 8.17 29.20
C ASP A 336 17.40 9.31 29.20
N GLY A 337 16.14 8.93 28.94
CA GLY A 337 15.02 9.85 28.94
C GLY A 337 14.79 10.62 27.63
N VAL A 338 15.63 10.47 26.63
CA VAL A 338 15.44 11.10 25.31
C VAL A 338 14.25 10.42 24.61
N VAL A 339 13.38 11.24 24.00
CA VAL A 339 12.25 10.80 23.16
C VAL A 339 12.33 11.50 21.82
N TYR A 340 12.17 10.76 20.73
CA TYR A 340 12.09 11.31 19.38
C TYR A 340 10.71 11.06 18.80
N VAL A 341 10.05 12.11 18.28
CA VAL A 341 8.79 12.03 17.53
C VAL A 341 9.11 12.05 16.03
N PRO A 342 8.89 10.95 15.28
CA PRO A 342 9.25 10.83 13.86
C PRO A 342 8.20 11.48 12.95
N ALA A 343 8.08 12.80 13.00
CA ALA A 343 7.14 13.60 12.23
C ALA A 343 7.84 14.44 11.15
N LEU A 344 8.82 13.86 10.43
CA LEU A 344 9.55 14.57 9.36
C LEU A 344 8.63 15.04 8.23
N LEU A 345 7.56 14.30 7.97
CA LEU A 345 6.51 14.59 6.98
C LEU A 345 5.14 14.87 7.62
N GLY A 346 5.12 15.23 8.91
CA GLY A 346 3.89 15.28 9.70
C GLY A 346 3.54 13.93 10.33
N LEU A 347 2.36 13.86 10.94
CA LEU A 347 1.83 12.66 11.60
C LEU A 347 0.62 12.13 10.81
N GLY A 348 0.64 10.87 10.41
CA GLY A 348 -0.53 10.14 9.90
C GLY A 348 -1.43 9.63 11.04
N THR A 349 -2.00 8.44 10.88
CA THR A 349 -2.87 7.79 11.87
C THR A 349 -2.25 7.81 13.28
N PRO A 350 -2.99 8.14 14.37
CA PRO A 350 -4.38 8.61 14.39
C PRO A 350 -4.53 10.12 14.20
N HIS A 351 -3.44 10.87 14.17
CA HIS A 351 -3.44 12.33 14.37
C HIS A 351 -3.80 13.13 13.12
N TRP A 352 -3.37 12.67 11.94
CA TRP A 352 -3.53 13.35 10.65
C TRP A 352 -3.13 14.84 10.71
N ASP A 353 -2.00 15.10 11.39
CA ASP A 353 -1.42 16.43 11.58
C ASP A 353 -0.25 16.65 10.61
N TYR A 354 -0.52 17.26 9.47
CA TYR A 354 0.48 17.59 8.46
C TYR A 354 1.40 18.74 8.90
N GLY A 355 1.02 19.51 9.93
CA GLY A 355 1.79 20.58 10.52
C GLY A 355 2.75 20.15 11.63
N ALA A 356 2.61 18.92 12.15
CA ALA A 356 3.56 18.36 13.10
C ALA A 356 4.96 18.25 12.48
N ARG A 357 6.00 18.37 13.30
CA ARG A 357 7.39 18.21 12.87
C ARG A 357 8.17 17.32 13.81
N GLY A 358 9.25 16.69 13.26
CA GLY A 358 10.15 15.86 14.04
C GLY A 358 10.66 16.61 15.28
N ALA A 359 10.59 15.97 16.46
CA ALA A 359 11.01 16.57 17.71
C ALA A 359 11.88 15.62 18.53
N LEU A 360 12.98 16.14 19.07
CA LEU A 360 13.87 15.43 19.97
C LEU A 360 13.79 16.11 21.35
N LEU A 361 13.27 15.38 22.35
CA LEU A 361 12.95 15.90 23.67
C LEU A 361 13.76 15.18 24.74
N GLY A 362 13.97 15.81 25.91
CA GLY A 362 14.61 15.19 27.06
C GLY A 362 16.13 15.09 26.96
N LEU A 363 16.79 15.83 26.06
CA LEU A 363 18.25 15.87 25.95
C LEU A 363 18.89 16.41 27.23
N THR A 364 19.95 15.75 27.66
CA THR A 364 20.83 16.19 28.75
C THR A 364 22.26 16.27 28.23
N ARG A 365 23.18 16.76 29.04
CA ARG A 365 24.61 16.75 28.68
C ARG A 365 25.20 15.33 28.58
N GLY A 366 24.52 14.33 29.16
CA GLY A 366 24.87 12.90 29.05
C GLY A 366 24.35 12.22 27.80
N SER A 367 23.42 12.85 27.08
CA SER A 367 22.81 12.25 25.88
C SER A 367 23.81 12.28 24.72
N GLY A 368 24.25 11.10 24.32
CA GLY A 368 25.19 10.90 23.22
C GLY A 368 24.55 10.31 21.97
N ARG A 369 25.41 9.97 21.01
CA ARG A 369 25.02 9.36 19.73
C ARG A 369 24.13 8.11 19.91
N ALA A 370 24.50 7.23 20.84
CA ALA A 370 23.75 5.98 21.06
C ALA A 370 22.31 6.24 21.51
N GLN A 371 22.12 7.18 22.46
CA GLN A 371 20.81 7.55 22.98
C GLN A 371 19.93 8.17 21.89
N VAL A 372 20.50 9.02 21.01
CA VAL A 372 19.78 9.65 19.91
C VAL A 372 19.35 8.61 18.88
N VAL A 373 20.26 7.73 18.44
CA VAL A 373 19.94 6.66 17.46
C VAL A 373 18.87 5.72 18.03
N ARG A 374 19.01 5.33 19.30
CA ARG A 374 18.01 4.48 19.97
C ARG A 374 16.66 5.17 20.10
N ALA A 375 16.62 6.45 20.49
CA ALA A 375 15.38 7.22 20.58
C ALA A 375 14.64 7.30 19.24
N VAL A 376 15.38 7.40 18.11
CA VAL A 376 14.78 7.37 16.77
C VAL A 376 14.12 6.02 16.49
N LEU A 377 14.79 4.89 16.78
CA LEU A 377 14.21 3.56 16.59
C LEU A 377 12.99 3.34 17.51
N GLU A 378 13.10 3.71 18.79
CA GLU A 378 11.99 3.60 19.74
C GLU A 378 10.82 4.52 19.37
N GLY A 379 11.08 5.73 18.86
CA GLY A 379 10.04 6.65 18.36
C GLY A 379 9.22 6.05 17.21
N VAL A 380 9.88 5.43 16.23
CA VAL A 380 9.19 4.71 15.15
C VAL A 380 8.40 3.52 15.69
N ALA A 381 8.93 2.79 16.68
CA ALA A 381 8.23 1.68 17.33
C ALA A 381 6.96 2.16 18.08
N HIS A 382 7.04 3.26 18.82
CA HIS A 382 5.87 3.88 19.45
C HIS A 382 4.81 4.34 18.45
N ARG A 383 5.22 4.84 17.27
CA ARG A 383 4.27 5.12 16.18
C ARG A 383 3.61 3.84 15.67
N GLY A 384 4.34 2.73 15.60
CA GLY A 384 3.73 1.42 15.30
C GLY A 384 2.66 1.02 16.31
N ALA A 385 2.89 1.31 17.61
CA ALA A 385 1.87 1.10 18.63
C ALA A 385 0.65 2.04 18.47
N ASP A 386 0.85 3.30 18.07
CA ASP A 386 -0.27 4.22 17.78
C ASP A 386 -1.16 3.67 16.64
N LEU A 387 -0.54 3.08 15.59
CA LEU A 387 -1.30 2.47 14.49
C LEU A 387 -2.18 1.32 14.96
N LEU A 388 -1.62 0.43 15.80
CA LEU A 388 -2.34 -0.70 16.35
C LEU A 388 -3.49 -0.25 17.26
N GLU A 389 -3.21 0.67 18.17
CA GLU A 389 -4.20 1.20 19.12
C GLU A 389 -5.36 1.90 18.39
N ALA A 390 -5.05 2.63 17.29
CA ALA A 390 -6.06 3.28 16.45
C ALA A 390 -6.97 2.25 15.76
N ILE A 391 -6.40 1.17 15.20
CA ILE A 391 -7.20 0.12 14.55
C ILE A 391 -8.10 -0.59 15.58
N GLU A 392 -7.55 -0.97 16.74
CA GLU A 392 -8.34 -1.63 17.79
C GLU A 392 -9.42 -0.71 18.38
N ALA A 393 -9.22 0.61 18.35
CA ALA A 393 -10.20 1.60 18.80
C ALA A 393 -11.31 1.82 17.77
N ASP A 394 -10.97 1.90 16.49
CA ASP A 394 -11.96 2.04 15.39
C ASP A 394 -12.79 0.75 15.18
N HIS A 395 -12.25 -0.41 15.59
CA HIS A 395 -12.87 -1.72 15.44
C HIS A 395 -12.93 -2.47 16.78
N PRO A 396 -13.90 -2.18 17.67
CA PRO A 396 -13.93 -2.73 19.05
C PRO A 396 -13.95 -4.26 19.16
N GLY A 397 -14.32 -4.98 18.08
CA GLY A 397 -14.30 -6.45 18.00
C GLY A 397 -12.94 -7.04 17.61
N ILE A 398 -12.01 -6.21 17.15
CA ILE A 398 -10.69 -6.63 16.69
C ILE A 398 -9.70 -6.60 17.86
N ARG A 399 -8.91 -7.67 17.98
CA ARG A 399 -7.77 -7.76 18.89
C ARG A 399 -6.64 -8.50 18.18
N VAL A 400 -5.56 -7.80 17.93
CA VAL A 400 -4.39 -8.34 17.24
C VAL A 400 -3.51 -9.13 18.20
N PRO A 401 -3.36 -10.45 18.05
CA PRO A 401 -2.55 -11.24 18.97
C PRO A 401 -1.05 -11.15 18.68
N GLU A 402 -0.66 -10.92 17.43
CA GLU A 402 0.71 -10.91 16.92
C GLU A 402 0.80 -9.97 15.73
N ILE A 403 1.93 -9.26 15.59
CA ILE A 403 2.18 -8.37 14.44
C ILE A 403 3.26 -8.99 13.55
N ARG A 404 2.93 -9.26 12.29
CA ARG A 404 3.89 -9.67 11.27
C ARG A 404 4.55 -8.44 10.66
N VAL A 405 5.89 -8.39 10.63
CA VAL A 405 6.62 -7.22 10.15
C VAL A 405 7.53 -7.55 8.99
N ASP A 406 7.58 -6.62 8.03
CA ASP A 406 8.52 -6.63 6.92
C ASP A 406 9.06 -5.21 6.63
N GLY A 407 9.79 -5.07 5.52
CA GLY A 407 10.46 -3.83 5.16
C GLY A 407 11.87 -3.72 5.78
N GLY A 408 12.59 -2.66 5.41
CA GLY A 408 14.00 -2.50 5.78
C GLY A 408 14.27 -2.50 7.27
N MET A 409 13.38 -1.89 8.06
CA MET A 409 13.53 -1.77 9.51
C MET A 409 13.30 -3.10 10.26
N SER A 410 12.60 -4.08 9.67
CA SER A 410 12.39 -5.38 10.30
C SER A 410 13.68 -6.18 10.54
N ARG A 411 14.78 -5.78 9.89
CA ARG A 411 16.12 -6.36 10.08
C ARG A 411 16.85 -5.80 11.31
N ASN A 412 16.37 -4.68 11.88
CA ASN A 412 16.96 -4.03 13.06
C ASN A 412 16.36 -4.65 14.32
N ARG A 413 17.16 -5.40 15.08
CA ARG A 413 16.71 -6.14 16.27
C ARG A 413 16.27 -5.21 17.40
N THR A 414 16.95 -4.08 17.58
CA THR A 414 16.60 -3.08 18.59
C THR A 414 15.23 -2.47 18.28
N PHE A 415 14.96 -2.16 17.01
CA PHE A 415 13.65 -1.69 16.59
C PHE A 415 12.55 -2.73 16.80
N VAL A 416 12.77 -3.98 16.38
CA VAL A 416 11.77 -5.05 16.52
C VAL A 416 11.43 -5.31 18.00
N GLN A 417 12.45 -5.32 18.88
CA GLN A 417 12.20 -5.43 20.32
C GLN A 417 11.44 -4.22 20.88
N ALA A 418 11.81 -2.99 20.46
CA ALA A 418 11.11 -1.79 20.88
C ALA A 418 9.64 -1.79 20.43
N LEU A 419 9.35 -2.32 19.23
CA LEU A 419 7.99 -2.48 18.73
C LEU A 419 7.19 -3.48 19.54
N ALA A 420 7.78 -4.64 19.90
CA ALA A 420 7.14 -5.62 20.76
C ALA A 420 6.82 -5.02 22.14
N ASP A 421 7.77 -4.30 22.74
CA ASP A 421 7.59 -3.64 24.04
C ASP A 421 6.52 -2.54 23.99
N ALA A 422 6.54 -1.69 22.97
CA ALA A 422 5.60 -0.58 22.81
C ALA A 422 4.17 -1.05 22.55
N THR A 423 4.00 -2.10 21.76
CA THR A 423 2.69 -2.67 21.44
C THR A 423 2.19 -3.62 22.51
N GLY A 424 3.10 -4.25 23.29
CA GLY A 424 2.79 -5.35 24.19
C GLY A 424 2.28 -6.58 23.44
N ARG A 425 2.74 -6.77 22.21
CA ARG A 425 2.39 -7.89 21.33
C ARG A 425 3.66 -8.57 20.82
N PRO A 426 3.66 -9.88 20.66
CA PRO A 426 4.69 -10.57 19.90
C PRO A 426 4.85 -9.98 18.50
N VAL A 427 6.09 -9.83 18.05
CA VAL A 427 6.42 -9.37 16.70
C VAL A 427 7.11 -10.49 15.95
N ALA A 428 6.45 -10.95 14.89
CA ALA A 428 6.93 -12.02 14.03
C ALA A 428 7.59 -11.39 12.78
N VAL A 429 8.91 -11.57 12.65
CA VAL A 429 9.66 -11.05 11.50
C VAL A 429 9.41 -11.94 10.29
N SER A 430 8.97 -11.33 9.19
CA SER A 430 8.74 -12.05 7.93
C SER A 430 10.02 -12.69 7.40
N PRO A 431 9.96 -13.94 6.93
CA PRO A 431 11.05 -14.58 6.22
C PRO A 431 11.20 -14.05 4.80
N LEU A 432 10.20 -13.29 4.31
CA LEU A 432 9.98 -12.99 2.91
C LEU A 432 10.44 -11.57 2.58
N SER A 433 11.26 -11.45 1.55
CA SER A 433 11.54 -10.16 0.89
C SER A 433 10.47 -9.79 -0.14
N GLU A 434 9.70 -10.78 -0.61
CA GLU A 434 8.79 -10.66 -1.76
C GLU A 434 7.32 -10.96 -1.37
N ALA A 435 6.86 -10.42 -0.22
CA ALA A 435 5.51 -10.66 0.27
C ALA A 435 4.42 -10.25 -0.74
N THR A 436 4.62 -9.14 -1.45
CA THR A 436 3.69 -8.64 -2.48
C THR A 436 3.58 -9.64 -3.64
N THR A 437 4.72 -10.13 -4.13
CA THR A 437 4.77 -11.16 -5.20
C THR A 437 4.05 -12.44 -4.76
N LEU A 438 4.34 -12.93 -3.55
CA LEU A 438 3.67 -14.13 -3.02
C LEU A 438 2.17 -13.95 -2.90
N GLY A 439 1.70 -12.82 -2.42
CA GLY A 439 0.26 -12.58 -2.25
C GLY A 439 -0.51 -12.56 -3.56
N ALA A 440 0.01 -11.93 -4.60
CA ALA A 440 -0.59 -12.00 -5.92
C ALA A 440 -0.56 -13.43 -6.49
N GLY A 441 0.53 -14.16 -6.23
CA GLY A 441 0.64 -15.59 -6.55
C GLY A 441 -0.42 -16.44 -5.85
N TYR A 442 -0.63 -16.21 -4.54
CA TYR A 442 -1.63 -16.91 -3.75
C TYR A 442 -3.06 -16.64 -4.25
N LEU A 443 -3.39 -15.38 -4.53
CA LEU A 443 -4.71 -15.02 -5.09
C LEU A 443 -4.97 -15.69 -6.44
N ALA A 444 -3.98 -15.68 -7.35
CA ALA A 444 -4.11 -16.34 -8.65
C ALA A 444 -4.17 -17.87 -8.52
N GLY A 445 -3.38 -18.44 -7.62
CA GLY A 445 -3.38 -19.88 -7.33
C GLY A 445 -4.68 -20.36 -6.68
N LEU A 446 -5.32 -19.57 -5.83
CA LEU A 446 -6.67 -19.84 -5.30
C LEU A 446 -7.71 -19.89 -6.43
N ALA A 447 -7.64 -18.95 -7.38
CA ALA A 447 -8.55 -18.91 -8.53
C ALA A 447 -8.38 -20.10 -9.48
N THR A 448 -7.18 -20.67 -9.57
CA THR A 448 -6.83 -21.74 -10.52
C THR A 448 -6.62 -23.12 -9.88
N GLY A 449 -6.79 -23.21 -8.55
CA GLY A 449 -6.72 -24.46 -7.80
C GLY A 449 -5.31 -24.96 -7.48
N THR A 450 -4.30 -24.09 -7.50
CA THR A 450 -2.96 -24.39 -6.96
C THR A 450 -3.05 -24.60 -5.45
N TRP A 451 -3.82 -23.77 -4.76
CA TRP A 451 -4.26 -23.94 -3.37
C TRP A 451 -5.78 -23.99 -3.33
N ALA A 452 -6.32 -24.93 -2.56
CA ALA A 452 -7.77 -25.10 -2.44
C ALA A 452 -8.37 -24.14 -1.41
N THR A 453 -7.61 -23.79 -0.37
CA THR A 453 -8.09 -23.02 0.78
C THR A 453 -7.10 -21.96 1.24
N LEU A 454 -7.60 -20.96 1.98
CA LEU A 454 -6.77 -19.97 2.68
C LEU A 454 -5.93 -20.61 3.79
N ASP A 455 -6.38 -21.72 4.37
CA ASP A 455 -5.64 -22.43 5.42
C ASP A 455 -4.36 -23.07 4.89
N GLU A 456 -4.38 -23.62 3.66
CA GLU A 456 -3.17 -24.11 2.99
C GLU A 456 -2.13 -23.01 2.83
N ILE A 457 -2.56 -21.78 2.50
CA ILE A 457 -1.67 -20.61 2.40
C ILE A 457 -1.16 -20.22 3.78
N ALA A 458 -2.02 -20.22 4.81
CA ALA A 458 -1.61 -19.91 6.18
C ALA A 458 -0.51 -20.83 6.68
N ASP A 459 -0.56 -22.11 6.28
CA ASP A 459 0.40 -23.15 6.68
C ASP A 459 1.76 -23.03 6.00
N LEU A 460 1.90 -22.26 4.92
CA LEU A 460 3.17 -22.00 4.25
C LEU A 460 4.03 -20.98 5.00
N TRP A 461 3.41 -20.08 5.77
CA TRP A 461 4.13 -19.00 6.42
C TRP A 461 4.77 -19.44 7.74
N ARG A 462 6.06 -19.13 7.90
CA ARG A 462 6.81 -19.35 9.15
C ARG A 462 7.67 -18.11 9.42
N PRO A 463 7.70 -17.57 10.64
CA PRO A 463 8.51 -16.39 10.93
C PRO A 463 10.01 -16.72 10.88
N LEU A 464 10.82 -15.77 10.42
CA LEU A 464 12.27 -15.81 10.56
C LEU A 464 12.68 -15.76 12.03
N SER A 465 11.98 -14.94 12.80
CA SER A 465 12.12 -14.84 14.27
C SER A 465 10.81 -14.33 14.88
N LEU A 466 10.57 -14.73 16.13
CA LEU A 466 9.49 -14.22 16.96
C LEU A 466 10.10 -13.51 18.16
N VAL A 467 9.70 -12.25 18.38
CA VAL A 467 10.20 -11.41 19.46
C VAL A 467 9.06 -11.08 20.41
N GLU A 468 9.18 -11.59 21.63
CA GLU A 468 8.21 -11.34 22.71
C GLU A 468 8.45 -9.98 23.37
N PRO A 469 7.41 -9.29 23.85
CA PRO A 469 7.57 -8.10 24.67
C PRO A 469 8.25 -8.45 25.99
N ARG A 470 9.14 -7.58 26.46
CA ARG A 470 9.80 -7.76 27.77
C ARG A 470 8.81 -7.58 28.91
N THR A 471 8.95 -8.40 29.95
CA THR A 471 8.05 -8.41 31.12
C THR A 471 8.39 -7.34 32.16
N ASP A 472 9.62 -6.82 32.14
CA ASP A 472 10.13 -5.78 33.04
C ASP A 472 9.93 -4.34 32.52
N THR A 473 9.30 -4.19 31.38
CA THR A 473 9.03 -2.89 30.77
C THR A 473 7.78 -2.25 31.38
N ASP A 474 7.91 -1.04 31.92
CA ASP A 474 6.77 -0.20 32.30
C ASP A 474 6.16 0.46 31.07
N ARG A 475 5.44 -0.35 30.30
CA ARG A 475 4.80 0.07 29.03
C ARG A 475 3.86 1.24 29.26
N ALA A 476 3.05 1.22 30.30
CA ALA A 476 2.05 2.26 30.56
C ALA A 476 2.72 3.63 30.71
N ARG A 477 3.78 3.69 31.51
CA ARG A 477 4.56 4.93 31.70
C ARG A 477 5.27 5.38 30.42
N GLN A 478 5.81 4.44 29.63
CA GLN A 478 6.44 4.78 28.35
C GLN A 478 5.43 5.34 27.36
N ARG A 479 4.22 4.75 27.27
CA ARG A 479 3.13 5.24 26.41
C ARG A 479 2.62 6.61 26.86
N GLU A 480 2.50 6.87 28.16
CA GLU A 480 2.14 8.19 28.70
C GLU A 480 3.18 9.26 28.31
N LYS A 481 4.47 8.97 28.51
CA LYS A 481 5.56 9.86 28.12
C LYS A 481 5.59 10.11 26.62
N TRP A 482 5.32 9.07 25.83
CA TRP A 482 5.19 9.17 24.36
C TRP A 482 4.05 10.10 23.96
N ALA A 483 2.86 9.96 24.53
CA ALA A 483 1.72 10.80 24.25
C ALA A 483 1.99 12.30 24.56
N ASP A 484 2.68 12.61 25.68
CA ASP A 484 3.15 13.97 25.99
C ASP A 484 4.13 14.49 24.92
N ALA A 485 5.07 13.66 24.47
CA ALA A 485 6.02 14.04 23.42
C ALA A 485 5.33 14.36 22.08
N VAL A 486 4.36 13.53 21.66
CA VAL A 486 3.57 13.76 20.45
C VAL A 486 2.80 15.07 20.56
N THR A 487 2.16 15.35 21.71
CA THR A 487 1.45 16.61 21.96
C THR A 487 2.36 17.84 21.76
N ARG A 488 3.64 17.76 22.16
CA ARG A 488 4.61 18.84 21.98
C ARG A 488 5.10 19.01 20.54
N ALA A 489 5.05 17.96 19.74
CA ALA A 489 5.43 17.97 18.32
C ALA A 489 4.29 18.38 17.38
N SER A 490 3.03 18.26 17.86
CA SER A 490 1.83 18.57 17.10
C SER A 490 1.62 20.07 16.93
N GLY A 491 0.93 20.47 15.84
CA GLY A 491 0.55 21.85 15.59
C GLY A 491 1.72 22.82 15.35
N TRP A 492 2.92 22.32 15.02
CA TRP A 492 4.10 23.13 14.82
C TRP A 492 3.94 24.16 13.69
N ILE A 493 3.25 23.78 12.62
CA ILE A 493 2.83 24.68 11.53
C ILE A 493 1.29 24.68 11.50
N PRO A 494 0.63 25.65 12.17
CA PRO A 494 -0.82 25.64 12.36
C PRO A 494 -1.61 25.59 11.05
N GLU A 495 -1.13 26.25 10.01
CA GLU A 495 -1.79 26.29 8.69
C GLU A 495 -1.86 24.91 8.05
N LEU A 496 -0.82 24.07 8.20
CA LEU A 496 -0.81 22.72 7.70
C LEU A 496 -1.57 21.77 8.62
N SER A 497 -1.60 22.02 9.93
CA SER A 497 -2.36 21.22 10.89
C SER A 497 -3.88 21.40 10.73
N SER A 498 -4.32 22.49 10.10
CA SER A 498 -5.72 22.74 9.80
C SER A 498 -6.23 22.04 8.54
N LEU A 499 -5.34 21.41 7.75
CA LEU A 499 -5.72 20.67 6.54
C LEU A 499 -6.39 19.36 6.93
N ASP A 500 -7.55 19.11 6.35
CA ASP A 500 -8.33 17.87 6.51
C ASP A 500 -8.79 17.39 5.13
N PHE A 501 -8.12 16.34 4.65
CA PHE A 501 -8.39 15.69 3.37
C PHE A 501 -9.15 14.39 3.54
#